data_f7bf8efb954624a9b2e9e5a6d62c7df0
#
_entry.id   f7bf8efb954624a9b2e9e5a6d62c7df0
#
_cell.length_a   1.000
_cell.length_b   1.000
_cell.length_c   1.000
_cell.angle_alpha   90.00
_cell.angle_beta   90.00
_cell.angle_gamma   90.00
#
_symmetry.space_group_name_H-M   'P 1'
#
loop_
_entity.id
_entity.type
_entity.pdbx_description
1 polymer ?
#
loop_
_entity_poly.entity_id
_entity_poly.type
_entity_poly.pdbx_seq_one_letter_code
_entity_poly.pdbx_strand_id
1 'polypeptide(L)'
;QEDVFKDKIFNTSGKGSYFCVLDESCGEILNIPDREFLYGAVTAEMPARFESEALKAQAVASYTYFCKSRNDFEKSSNKDRKYAFTVNTEKWINYVPQSQMRKKWGSEFDKYYDKVRNAVDSVFGEVVEDDGNLILAAYHAISSGKTEKSADVFGGDLKYLINVESPGDKLASGYETKVEVFAEKFKEIV
;
A
#
# COMPACT_ATOMS: atom_id res chain seq x y z
N GLN A 1 8.16 -0.47 27.61
CA GLN A 1 8.28 -1.39 26.43
C GLN A 1 7.78 -0.75 25.14
N GLU A 2 6.81 0.19 25.20
CA GLU A 2 6.32 0.94 24.02
C GLU A 2 7.37 1.86 23.39
N ASP A 3 8.25 2.47 24.21
CA ASP A 3 9.27 3.41 23.71
C ASP A 3 10.39 2.73 22.92
N VAL A 4 10.75 1.49 23.26
CA VAL A 4 11.84 0.76 22.59
C VAL A 4 11.45 0.36 21.16
N PHE A 5 10.17 0.14 20.89
CA PHE A 5 9.69 -0.22 19.54
C PHE A 5 9.54 1.01 18.64
N LYS A 6 9.02 2.12 19.19
CA LYS A 6 8.99 3.42 18.51
C LYS A 6 10.40 3.87 18.13
N ASP A 7 11.36 3.75 19.03
CA ASP A 7 12.75 4.15 18.78
C ASP A 7 13.42 3.33 17.68
N LYS A 8 13.10 2.05 17.51
CA LYS A 8 13.67 1.21 16.44
C LYS A 8 13.07 1.49 15.06
N ILE A 9 11.81 1.91 14.97
CA ILE A 9 11.14 2.21 13.69
C ILE A 9 11.41 3.66 13.26
N PHE A 10 11.61 4.58 14.20
CA PHE A 10 11.68 6.03 13.95
C PHE A 10 13.03 6.66 14.21
N ASN A 11 14.01 5.95 14.78
CA ASN A 11 15.30 6.53 15.15
C ASN A 11 16.42 6.09 14.22
N THR A 12 16.53 6.77 13.10
CA THR A 12 17.84 6.99 12.49
C THR A 12 18.24 8.44 12.77
N SER A 13 18.87 8.67 13.92
CA SER A 13 19.76 9.82 14.20
C SER A 13 19.32 11.18 13.62
N GLY A 14 18.24 11.79 14.12
CA GLY A 14 17.93 13.21 13.88
C GLY A 14 17.59 13.63 12.44
N LYS A 15 17.67 12.72 11.48
CA LYS A 15 17.13 12.84 10.13
C LYS A 15 15.84 12.02 10.08
N GLY A 16 14.75 12.56 9.53
CA GLY A 16 13.49 11.83 9.36
C GLY A 16 13.72 10.43 8.76
N SER A 17 12.80 9.49 9.00
CA SER A 17 12.90 8.15 8.43
C SER A 17 12.62 8.18 6.93
N TYR A 18 13.24 7.25 6.19
CA TYR A 18 13.15 7.13 4.73
C TYR A 18 12.82 5.71 4.32
N PHE A 19 12.05 5.57 3.27
CA PHE A 19 11.96 4.31 2.53
C PHE A 19 13.00 4.31 1.41
N CYS A 20 13.86 3.28 1.42
CA CYS A 20 14.80 3.00 0.34
C CYS A 20 14.15 1.99 -0.59
N VAL A 21 13.81 2.39 -1.80
CA VAL A 21 13.03 1.61 -2.77
C VAL A 21 13.72 1.54 -4.12
N LEU A 22 13.50 0.45 -4.87
CA LEU A 22 13.91 0.36 -6.27
C LEU A 22 12.72 0.74 -7.16
N ASP A 23 12.87 1.77 -7.99
CA ASP A 23 11.92 2.05 -9.07
C ASP A 23 12.21 1.16 -10.27
N GLU A 24 11.35 0.18 -10.51
CA GLU A 24 11.48 -0.77 -11.62
C GLU A 24 11.27 -0.12 -12.99
N SER A 25 10.69 1.07 -13.07
CA SER A 25 10.48 1.76 -14.33
C SER A 25 11.77 2.31 -14.93
N CYS A 26 12.74 2.68 -14.08
CA CYS A 26 14.03 3.25 -14.50
C CYS A 26 15.25 2.50 -13.93
N GLY A 27 15.07 1.58 -12.97
CA GLY A 27 16.14 0.86 -12.31
C GLY A 27 16.89 1.67 -11.25
N GLU A 28 16.37 2.82 -10.84
CA GLU A 28 17.00 3.68 -9.84
C GLU A 28 16.57 3.34 -8.42
N ILE A 29 17.50 3.50 -7.47
CA ILE A 29 17.20 3.40 -6.03
C ILE A 29 16.87 4.79 -5.51
N LEU A 30 15.66 4.94 -4.96
CA LEU A 30 15.14 6.17 -4.41
C LEU A 30 15.13 6.09 -2.89
N ASN A 31 15.54 7.19 -2.22
CA ASN A 31 15.35 7.40 -0.79
C ASN A 31 14.29 8.47 -0.59
N ILE A 32 13.10 8.05 -0.20
CA ILE A 32 11.93 8.92 -0.10
C ILE A 32 11.55 9.07 1.38
N PRO A 33 11.40 10.30 1.91
CA PRO A 33 10.93 10.50 3.28
C PRO A 33 9.61 9.74 3.50
N ASP A 34 9.48 9.03 4.61
CA ASP A 34 8.32 8.16 4.91
C ASP A 34 6.98 8.87 4.67
N ARG A 35 6.87 10.11 5.12
CA ARG A 35 5.66 10.93 4.97
C ARG A 35 5.34 11.23 3.50
N GLU A 36 6.35 11.64 2.73
CA GLU A 36 6.20 11.92 1.30
C GLU A 36 5.87 10.65 0.52
N PHE A 37 6.54 9.54 0.85
CA PHE A 37 6.25 8.24 0.28
C PHE A 37 4.77 7.88 0.51
N LEU A 38 4.26 8.11 1.72
CA LEU A 38 2.89 7.73 2.06
C LEU A 38 1.84 8.56 1.29
N TYR A 39 2.11 9.83 0.95
CA TYR A 39 1.23 10.58 0.05
C TYR A 39 1.11 9.90 -1.32
N GLY A 40 2.25 9.44 -1.85
CA GLY A 40 2.31 8.72 -3.12
C GLY A 40 1.68 7.34 -3.05
N ALA A 41 1.90 6.60 -1.96
CA ALA A 41 1.35 5.27 -1.76
C ALA A 41 -0.18 5.30 -1.67
N VAL A 42 -0.75 6.20 -0.88
CA VAL A 42 -2.22 6.37 -0.79
C VAL A 42 -2.81 6.77 -2.15
N THR A 43 -2.12 7.65 -2.90
CA THR A 43 -2.58 8.06 -4.24
C THR A 43 -2.51 6.94 -5.26
N ALA A 44 -1.57 6.00 -5.13
CA ALA A 44 -1.46 4.83 -5.98
C ALA A 44 -2.66 3.89 -5.81
N GLU A 45 -3.11 3.72 -4.57
CA GLU A 45 -4.11 2.72 -4.19
C GLU A 45 -5.55 3.25 -4.22
N MET A 46 -5.76 4.53 -3.94
CA MET A 46 -7.11 5.07 -3.72
C MET A 46 -7.31 6.42 -4.42
N PRO A 47 -8.43 6.58 -5.16
CA PRO A 47 -8.79 7.88 -5.73
C PRO A 47 -8.93 8.97 -4.66
N ALA A 48 -8.30 10.13 -4.85
CA ALA A 48 -8.34 11.26 -3.90
C ALA A 48 -9.75 11.81 -3.63
N ARG A 49 -10.73 11.49 -4.49
CA ARG A 49 -12.16 11.86 -4.31
C ARG A 49 -12.86 11.06 -3.21
N PHE A 50 -12.29 9.92 -2.77
CA PHE A 50 -12.88 9.11 -1.69
C PHE A 50 -12.97 9.91 -0.39
N GLU A 51 -13.80 9.45 0.54
CA GLU A 51 -13.99 10.10 1.83
C GLU A 51 -12.69 10.17 2.62
N SER A 52 -12.50 11.22 3.42
CA SER A 52 -11.26 11.45 4.15
C SER A 52 -10.94 10.30 5.11
N GLU A 53 -11.94 9.70 5.74
CA GLU A 53 -11.75 8.56 6.65
C GLU A 53 -11.27 7.30 5.90
N ALA A 54 -11.71 7.10 4.65
CA ALA A 54 -11.19 6.03 3.81
C ALA A 54 -9.71 6.25 3.44
N LEU A 55 -9.35 7.49 3.10
CA LEU A 55 -7.95 7.86 2.82
C LEU A 55 -7.06 7.68 4.07
N LYS A 56 -7.56 8.01 5.27
CA LYS A 56 -6.86 7.76 6.54
C LYS A 56 -6.65 6.27 6.79
N ALA A 57 -7.70 5.45 6.62
CA ALA A 57 -7.61 4.00 6.78
C ALA A 57 -6.58 3.39 5.81
N GLN A 58 -6.59 3.83 4.54
CA GLN A 58 -5.59 3.42 3.56
C GLN A 58 -4.18 3.86 3.97
N ALA A 59 -4.02 5.07 4.52
CA ALA A 59 -2.73 5.55 4.99
C ALA A 59 -2.15 4.68 6.11
N VAL A 60 -2.96 4.33 7.11
CA VAL A 60 -2.56 3.43 8.21
C VAL A 60 -2.19 2.04 7.68
N ALA A 61 -3.01 1.47 6.79
CA ALA A 61 -2.75 0.16 6.18
C ALA A 61 -1.46 0.18 5.35
N SER A 62 -1.29 1.16 4.46
CA SER A 62 -0.08 1.30 3.63
C SER A 62 1.16 1.53 4.49
N TYR A 63 1.10 2.41 5.49
CA TYR A 63 2.24 2.67 6.36
C TYR A 63 2.66 1.42 7.13
N THR A 64 1.69 0.68 7.68
CA THR A 64 1.94 -0.61 8.34
C THR A 64 2.64 -1.60 7.41
N TYR A 65 2.12 -1.76 6.19
CA TYR A 65 2.66 -2.67 5.19
C TYR A 65 4.12 -2.35 4.81
N PHE A 66 4.40 -1.07 4.51
CA PHE A 66 5.75 -0.65 4.10
C PHE A 66 6.74 -0.62 5.26
N CYS A 67 6.32 -0.26 6.47
CA CYS A 67 7.14 -0.39 7.67
C CYS A 67 7.49 -1.85 7.96
N LYS A 68 6.53 -2.76 7.82
CA LYS A 68 6.80 -4.21 7.94
C LYS A 68 7.81 -4.67 6.89
N SER A 69 7.63 -4.28 5.63
CA SER A 69 8.54 -4.63 4.53
C SER A 69 9.96 -4.13 4.78
N ARG A 70 10.11 -2.91 5.31
CA ARG A 70 11.40 -2.36 5.74
C ARG A 70 12.01 -3.17 6.88
N ASN A 71 11.26 -3.48 7.91
CA ASN A 71 11.73 -4.28 9.05
C ASN A 71 12.15 -5.69 8.63
N ASP A 72 11.40 -6.32 7.74
CA ASP A 72 11.72 -7.66 7.22
C ASP A 72 13.00 -7.63 6.38
N PHE A 73 13.19 -6.57 5.60
CA PHE A 73 14.43 -6.34 4.85
C PHE A 73 15.64 -6.15 5.79
N GLU A 74 15.52 -5.31 6.82
CA GLU A 74 16.59 -5.05 7.79
C GLU A 74 17.01 -6.30 8.58
N LYS A 75 16.05 -7.19 8.85
CA LYS A 75 16.29 -8.48 9.52
C LYS A 75 16.79 -9.57 8.57
N SER A 76 16.71 -9.35 7.26
CA SER A 76 17.13 -10.34 6.27
C SER A 76 18.66 -10.50 6.25
N SER A 77 19.10 -11.71 5.95
CA SER A 77 20.53 -12.01 5.74
C SER A 77 21.03 -11.61 4.35
N ASN A 78 20.16 -11.15 3.47
CA ASN A 78 20.53 -10.76 2.10
C ASN A 78 21.14 -9.36 2.09
N LYS A 79 22.46 -9.29 2.26
CA LYS A 79 23.22 -8.03 2.28
C LYS A 79 23.48 -7.43 0.89
N ASP A 80 23.21 -8.17 -0.17
CA ASP A 80 23.43 -7.69 -1.55
C ASP A 80 22.27 -6.80 -2.03
N ARG A 81 21.10 -6.96 -1.45
CA ARG A 81 19.94 -6.13 -1.73
C ARG A 81 20.07 -4.78 -1.04
N LYS A 82 19.95 -3.69 -1.80
CA LYS A 82 20.15 -2.30 -1.34
C LYS A 82 18.85 -1.52 -1.12
N TYR A 83 17.70 -2.17 -1.23
CA TYR A 83 16.37 -1.55 -1.11
C TYR A 83 15.40 -2.46 -0.36
N ALA A 84 14.43 -1.88 0.32
CA ALA A 84 13.48 -2.65 1.12
C ALA A 84 12.40 -3.33 0.25
N PHE A 85 11.88 -2.61 -0.76
CA PHE A 85 10.86 -3.11 -1.68
C PHE A 85 10.93 -2.35 -3.01
N THR A 86 10.10 -2.75 -3.97
CA THR A 86 10.05 -2.12 -5.28
C THR A 86 8.82 -1.21 -5.44
N VAL A 87 8.96 -0.22 -6.30
CA VAL A 87 7.86 0.62 -6.80
C VAL A 87 7.92 0.63 -8.33
N ASN A 88 6.84 1.03 -8.99
CA ASN A 88 6.88 1.33 -10.41
C ASN A 88 6.13 2.64 -10.65
N THR A 89 6.88 3.72 -10.81
CA THR A 89 6.32 5.07 -10.91
C THR A 89 5.55 5.30 -12.21
N GLU A 90 5.85 4.59 -13.29
CA GLU A 90 5.09 4.70 -14.55
C GLU A 90 3.73 3.99 -14.47
N LYS A 91 3.68 2.83 -13.82
CA LYS A 91 2.46 2.02 -13.65
C LYS A 91 1.69 2.35 -12.38
N TRP A 92 2.21 3.25 -11.55
CA TRP A 92 1.64 3.62 -10.26
C TRP A 92 1.50 2.43 -9.29
N ILE A 93 2.48 1.56 -9.28
CA ILE A 93 2.53 0.44 -8.35
C ILE A 93 3.29 0.91 -7.10
N ASN A 94 2.63 0.84 -5.96
CA ASN A 94 3.12 1.19 -4.62
C ASN A 94 3.43 2.68 -4.39
N TYR A 95 3.67 3.48 -5.43
CA TYR A 95 4.03 4.89 -5.25
C TYR A 95 3.76 5.73 -6.51
N VAL A 96 3.22 6.93 -6.32
CA VAL A 96 3.05 7.96 -7.36
C VAL A 96 3.84 9.21 -6.97
N PRO A 97 4.81 9.65 -7.77
CA PRO A 97 5.52 10.91 -7.53
C PRO A 97 4.59 12.13 -7.66
N GLN A 98 4.86 13.16 -6.86
CA GLN A 98 4.08 14.41 -6.88
C GLN A 98 3.99 15.04 -8.28
N SER A 99 5.05 14.94 -9.07
CA SER A 99 5.07 15.44 -10.46
C SER A 99 4.03 14.75 -11.35
N GLN A 100 3.82 13.45 -11.17
CA GLN A 100 2.80 12.70 -11.89
C GLN A 100 1.40 12.97 -11.37
N MET A 101 1.23 13.16 -10.05
CA MET A 101 -0.05 13.62 -9.48
C MET A 101 -0.45 14.96 -10.09
N ARG A 102 0.49 15.91 -10.17
CA ARG A 102 0.27 17.24 -10.77
C ARG A 102 -0.14 17.12 -12.25
N LYS A 103 0.53 16.26 -13.00
CA LYS A 103 0.19 16.01 -14.42
C LYS A 103 -1.22 15.40 -14.57
N LYS A 104 -1.60 14.47 -13.69
CA LYS A 104 -2.91 13.78 -13.76
C LYS A 104 -4.05 14.69 -13.33
N TRP A 105 -3.89 15.43 -12.23
CA TRP A 105 -4.96 16.22 -11.65
C TRP A 105 -5.07 17.63 -12.23
N GLY A 106 -4.03 18.10 -12.93
CA GLY A 106 -4.04 19.43 -13.60
C GLY A 106 -4.45 20.56 -12.66
N SER A 107 -5.50 21.28 -13.00
CA SER A 107 -6.02 22.42 -12.19
C SER A 107 -6.58 22.00 -10.83
N GLU A 108 -6.95 20.74 -10.63
CA GLU A 108 -7.44 20.22 -9.35
C GLU A 108 -6.31 19.68 -8.43
N PHE A 109 -5.04 19.80 -8.85
CA PHE A 109 -3.92 19.24 -8.13
C PHE A 109 -3.89 19.68 -6.66
N ASP A 110 -3.94 20.96 -6.40
CA ASP A 110 -3.79 21.50 -5.04
C ASP A 110 -4.92 20.98 -4.13
N LYS A 111 -6.16 20.95 -4.62
CA LYS A 111 -7.32 20.43 -3.90
C LYS A 111 -7.15 18.94 -3.52
N TYR A 112 -6.77 18.11 -4.49
CA TYR A 112 -6.63 16.66 -4.23
C TYR A 112 -5.37 16.33 -3.43
N TYR A 113 -4.28 17.03 -3.71
CA TYR A 113 -3.04 16.85 -2.97
C TYR A 113 -3.19 17.25 -1.51
N ASP A 114 -3.81 18.40 -1.23
CA ASP A 114 -4.09 18.85 0.14
C ASP A 114 -5.02 17.88 0.88
N LYS A 115 -6.02 17.32 0.18
CA LYS A 115 -6.90 16.33 0.80
C LYS A 115 -6.16 15.06 1.20
N VAL A 116 -5.34 14.50 0.30
CA VAL A 116 -4.51 13.31 0.59
C VAL A 116 -3.51 13.62 1.70
N ARG A 117 -2.80 14.74 1.59
CA ARG A 117 -1.83 15.19 2.58
C ARG A 117 -2.46 15.31 3.97
N ASN A 118 -3.58 16.01 4.10
CA ASN A 118 -4.26 16.21 5.37
C ASN A 118 -4.74 14.88 5.97
N ALA A 119 -5.25 13.95 5.16
CA ALA A 119 -5.63 12.63 5.62
C ALA A 119 -4.42 11.86 6.16
N VAL A 120 -3.34 11.79 5.40
CA VAL A 120 -2.10 11.12 5.81
C VAL A 120 -1.50 11.77 7.05
N ASP A 121 -1.36 13.10 7.07
CA ASP A 121 -0.75 13.83 8.18
C ASP A 121 -1.49 13.64 9.50
N SER A 122 -2.82 13.46 9.44
CA SER A 122 -3.65 13.27 10.63
C SER A 122 -3.44 11.91 11.32
N VAL A 123 -2.92 10.92 10.60
CA VAL A 123 -2.69 9.54 11.10
C VAL A 123 -1.22 9.09 10.92
N PHE A 124 -0.33 10.01 10.57
CA PHE A 124 1.07 9.68 10.32
C PHE A 124 1.73 9.11 11.58
N GLY A 125 2.34 7.92 11.44
CA GLY A 125 2.94 7.20 12.55
C GLY A 125 2.02 6.15 13.18
N GLU A 126 0.73 6.15 12.86
CA GLU A 126 -0.17 5.09 13.28
C GLU A 126 0.08 3.82 12.45
N VAL A 127 0.14 2.68 13.15
CA VAL A 127 0.35 1.34 12.55
C VAL A 127 -0.58 0.34 13.22
N VAL A 128 -0.82 -0.77 12.53
CA VAL A 128 -1.59 -1.90 13.08
C VAL A 128 -0.64 -3.02 13.48
N GLU A 129 -0.81 -3.52 14.69
CA GLU A 129 0.00 -4.58 15.28
C GLU A 129 -0.86 -5.73 15.79
N ASP A 130 -0.28 -6.92 15.80
CA ASP A 130 -0.80 -8.11 16.48
C ASP A 130 0.31 -8.65 17.39
N ASP A 131 0.03 -8.76 18.69
CA ASP A 131 0.99 -9.17 19.73
C ASP A 131 2.33 -8.39 19.66
N GLY A 132 2.27 -7.06 19.44
CA GLY A 132 3.43 -6.16 19.39
C GLY A 132 4.29 -6.29 18.14
N ASN A 133 3.77 -6.95 17.09
CA ASN A 133 4.42 -7.04 15.79
C ASN A 133 3.56 -6.40 14.70
N LEU A 134 4.20 -5.69 13.78
CA LEU A 134 3.49 -5.16 12.61
C LEU A 134 2.81 -6.28 11.84
N ILE A 135 1.53 -6.10 11.53
CA ILE A 135 0.78 -7.07 10.73
C ILE A 135 1.18 -7.01 9.25
N LEU A 136 0.92 -8.09 8.52
CA LEU A 136 0.80 -8.01 7.06
C LEU A 136 -0.53 -7.32 6.73
N ALA A 137 -0.49 -6.01 6.56
CA ALA A 137 -1.67 -5.20 6.26
C ALA A 137 -2.05 -5.35 4.78
N ALA A 138 -2.52 -6.55 4.40
CA ALA A 138 -3.00 -6.82 3.05
C ALA A 138 -4.35 -6.12 2.82
N TYR A 139 -4.50 -5.51 1.64
CA TYR A 139 -5.73 -4.84 1.22
C TYR A 139 -6.02 -5.11 -0.26
N HIS A 140 -7.26 -4.91 -0.67
CA HIS A 140 -7.72 -5.08 -2.04
C HIS A 140 -8.85 -4.09 -2.34
N ALA A 141 -9.13 -3.85 -3.62
CA ALA A 141 -10.17 -2.90 -4.03
C ALA A 141 -11.59 -3.49 -3.91
N ILE A 142 -11.79 -4.73 -4.35
CA ILE A 142 -13.10 -5.39 -4.42
C ILE A 142 -12.88 -6.89 -4.20
N SER A 143 -13.63 -7.49 -3.27
CA SER A 143 -13.71 -8.95 -3.10
C SER A 143 -14.94 -9.52 -3.82
N SER A 144 -15.07 -10.83 -3.83
CA SER A 144 -16.29 -11.51 -4.31
C SER A 144 -17.49 -11.39 -3.34
N GLY A 145 -17.43 -10.48 -2.36
CA GLY A 145 -18.39 -10.30 -1.28
C GLY A 145 -17.95 -10.94 0.03
N LYS A 146 -16.78 -11.58 0.03
CA LYS A 146 -16.13 -12.18 1.19
C LYS A 146 -14.62 -12.25 0.96
N THR A 147 -13.84 -11.97 2.00
CA THR A 147 -12.37 -12.11 1.93
C THR A 147 -11.94 -13.56 2.10
N GLU A 148 -10.73 -13.90 1.67
CA GLU A 148 -10.13 -15.22 1.86
C GLU A 148 -9.24 -15.25 3.10
N LYS A 149 -8.97 -16.44 3.62
CA LYS A 149 -7.98 -16.65 4.69
C LYS A 149 -6.56 -16.50 4.16
N SER A 150 -5.66 -16.02 5.00
CA SER A 150 -4.25 -15.93 4.65
C SER A 150 -3.63 -17.27 4.25
N ALA A 151 -4.04 -18.36 4.90
CA ALA A 151 -3.57 -19.70 4.58
C ALA A 151 -3.89 -20.11 3.14
N ASP A 152 -5.04 -19.72 2.63
CA ASP A 152 -5.49 -20.06 1.27
C ASP A 152 -4.81 -19.21 0.19
N VAL A 153 -4.35 -18.00 0.55
CA VAL A 153 -3.78 -17.03 -0.42
C VAL A 153 -2.25 -16.95 -0.33
N PHE A 154 -1.70 -16.92 0.88
CA PHE A 154 -0.27 -16.67 1.12
C PHE A 154 0.49 -17.89 1.65
N GLY A 155 -0.20 -19.02 1.89
CA GLY A 155 0.40 -20.25 2.40
C GLY A 155 0.79 -20.20 3.89
N GLY A 156 0.40 -19.16 4.62
CA GLY A 156 0.64 -18.98 6.04
C GLY A 156 -0.63 -18.64 6.82
N ASP A 157 -0.84 -19.28 7.97
CA ASP A 157 -2.02 -19.05 8.81
C ASP A 157 -1.79 -17.84 9.73
N LEU A 158 -2.14 -16.63 9.25
CA LEU A 158 -2.11 -15.40 10.02
C LEU A 158 -3.47 -15.21 10.70
N LYS A 159 -3.52 -15.35 12.01
CA LYS A 159 -4.76 -15.34 12.81
C LYS A 159 -5.63 -14.09 12.63
N TYR A 160 -5.03 -12.97 12.23
CA TYR A 160 -5.71 -11.70 11.98
C TYR A 160 -6.20 -11.52 10.54
N LEU A 161 -5.80 -12.38 9.59
CA LEU A 161 -6.28 -12.39 8.19
C LEU A 161 -7.22 -13.56 7.96
N ILE A 162 -8.46 -13.41 8.39
CA ILE A 162 -9.54 -14.42 8.31
C ILE A 162 -10.56 -14.05 7.23
N ASN A 163 -11.45 -14.99 6.93
CA ASN A 163 -12.61 -14.68 6.09
C ASN A 163 -13.53 -13.67 6.78
N VAL A 164 -13.88 -12.60 6.09
CA VAL A 164 -14.81 -11.56 6.55
C VAL A 164 -15.80 -11.26 5.44
N GLU A 165 -17.08 -11.16 5.77
CA GLU A 165 -18.12 -10.73 4.84
C GLU A 165 -17.91 -9.26 4.45
N SER A 166 -17.94 -8.99 3.15
CA SER A 166 -17.78 -7.65 2.55
C SER A 166 -18.96 -7.35 1.60
N PRO A 167 -20.19 -7.21 2.14
CA PRO A 167 -21.39 -7.06 1.31
C PRO A 167 -21.40 -5.76 0.50
N GLY A 168 -20.66 -4.74 0.93
CA GLY A 168 -20.51 -3.47 0.23
C GLY A 168 -19.83 -3.59 -1.13
N ASP A 169 -18.99 -4.60 -1.34
CA ASP A 169 -18.27 -4.81 -2.60
C ASP A 169 -19.22 -5.04 -3.79
N LYS A 170 -20.41 -5.61 -3.54
CA LYS A 170 -21.46 -5.80 -4.55
C LYS A 170 -21.98 -4.50 -5.16
N LEU A 171 -21.78 -3.38 -4.47
CA LEU A 171 -22.16 -2.05 -4.94
C LEU A 171 -21.07 -1.38 -5.79
N ALA A 172 -19.88 -1.98 -5.84
CA ALA A 172 -18.76 -1.41 -6.56
C ALA A 172 -18.96 -1.52 -8.08
N SER A 173 -18.62 -0.46 -8.79
CA SER A 173 -18.55 -0.50 -10.25
C SER A 173 -17.51 -1.54 -10.70
N GLY A 174 -17.91 -2.47 -11.56
CA GLY A 174 -17.03 -3.56 -12.03
C GLY A 174 -17.01 -4.80 -11.14
N TYR A 175 -17.91 -4.90 -10.15
CA TYR A 175 -18.07 -6.11 -9.34
C TYR A 175 -18.37 -7.35 -10.18
N GLU A 176 -19.21 -7.22 -11.21
CA GLU A 176 -19.45 -8.25 -12.22
C GLU A 176 -18.96 -7.80 -13.60
N THR A 177 -18.18 -8.65 -14.24
CA THR A 177 -17.77 -8.47 -15.64
C THR A 177 -18.17 -9.71 -16.44
N LYS A 178 -18.85 -9.52 -17.57
CA LYS A 178 -19.21 -10.61 -18.48
C LYS A 178 -18.36 -10.51 -19.74
N VAL A 179 -17.72 -11.61 -20.10
CA VAL A 179 -16.96 -11.73 -21.35
C VAL A 179 -17.53 -12.91 -22.12
N GLU A 180 -17.95 -12.67 -23.35
CA GLU A 180 -18.37 -13.71 -24.27
C GLU A 180 -17.17 -14.14 -25.12
N VAL A 181 -16.85 -15.43 -25.07
CA VAL A 181 -15.74 -16.01 -25.84
C VAL A 181 -16.31 -17.12 -26.69
N PHE A 182 -16.02 -17.11 -28.00
CA PHE A 182 -16.38 -18.21 -28.87
C PHE A 182 -15.71 -19.51 -28.41
N ALA A 183 -16.45 -20.64 -28.47
CA ALA A 183 -16.00 -21.93 -27.96
C ALA A 183 -14.65 -22.40 -28.59
N GLU A 184 -14.42 -22.06 -29.86
CA GLU A 184 -13.15 -22.35 -30.55
C GLU A 184 -11.98 -21.57 -29.93
N LYS A 185 -12.17 -20.28 -29.65
CA LYS A 185 -11.15 -19.46 -29.01
C LYS A 185 -10.91 -19.84 -27.55
N PHE A 186 -11.95 -20.32 -26.85
CA PHE A 186 -11.78 -20.82 -25.49
C PHE A 186 -10.89 -22.07 -25.45
N LYS A 187 -11.03 -22.97 -26.43
CA LYS A 187 -10.18 -24.19 -26.53
C LYS A 187 -8.70 -23.89 -26.82
N GLU A 188 -8.38 -22.72 -27.37
CA GLU A 188 -7.00 -22.29 -27.62
C GLU A 188 -6.34 -21.69 -26.36
N ILE A 189 -7.12 -21.28 -25.36
CA ILE A 189 -6.66 -20.59 -24.14
C ILE A 189 -6.52 -21.57 -22.96
N VAL A 190 -7.24 -22.69 -22.97
CA VAL A 190 -7.25 -23.73 -21.96
C VAL A 190 -6.46 -24.95 -22.45
#